data_eebc892ee8ed34fbb985534802f39947
#
_entry.id   eebc892ee8ed34fbb985534802f39947
#
_cell.length_a   1.000
_cell.length_b   1.000
_cell.length_c   1.000
_cell.angle_alpha   90.00
_cell.angle_beta   90.00
_cell.angle_gamma   90.00
#
_symmetry.space_group_name_H-M   'P 1'
#
loop_
_entity.id
_entity.type
_entity.pdbx_description
1 polymer ?
#
loop_
_entity_poly.entity_id
_entity_poly.type
_entity_poly.pdbx_seq_one_letter_code
_entity_poly.pdbx_strand_id
1 'polypeptide(L)'
;LLRCGALFRRISAARPVDNSLMTSSNPTPFEILDPRFEDCVRSSAQIEQLYTGCRWAEGPAYFPAQRSLVWSDIPNERMLRFDECTGQVGVFRQPSGYSNGNTVDREGRLISCEHGGRRVVRTEHDGRLTVLAERYQGRRLNSPNDVVVKSDGTIWFTDPNYGITSNYEGVKAEQEQLGCYVYRLDPATGDLRVVADDFKGPNGLAFSPDERTLYIVDTEQDCGTMRRFSVGAGGELSGGEIFIACDTGFYDGFRCDDAGRIWTSAGRAIHCHLPDGSLIGRIKMPERVSNLVFGGPKRNRLFICATTSLYAVLLAVDGAKTF
;
A
#
# COMPACT_ATOMS: atom_id res chain seq x y z
N LEU A 1 -69.25 -48.93 29.12
CA LEU A 1 -68.57 -50.10 28.53
C LEU A 1 -68.15 -49.75 27.06
N LEU A 2 -67.00 -49.16 26.85
CA LEU A 2 -66.44 -49.03 25.53
C LEU A 2 -64.89 -49.18 25.61
N ARG A 3 -64.42 -50.21 24.95
CA ARG A 3 -63.01 -50.58 24.85
C ARG A 3 -62.24 -49.56 23.94
N CYS A 4 -61.15 -49.01 24.44
CA CYS A 4 -60.22 -48.23 23.67
C CYS A 4 -59.10 -49.17 23.19
N GLY A 5 -58.97 -49.37 21.86
CA GLY A 5 -57.90 -50.11 21.23
C GLY A 5 -56.75 -49.19 20.94
N ALA A 6 -55.55 -49.45 21.45
CA ALA A 6 -54.32 -48.71 21.17
C ALA A 6 -53.68 -49.14 19.84
N LEU A 7 -53.54 -48.24 18.96
CA LEU A 7 -52.84 -48.41 17.66
C LEU A 7 -51.36 -48.02 17.81
N PHE A 8 -50.47 -49.03 17.96
CA PHE A 8 -49.02 -48.79 17.91
C PHE A 8 -48.59 -48.55 16.45
N ARG A 9 -48.25 -47.33 16.13
CA ARG A 9 -47.49 -47.00 14.87
C ARG A 9 -46.03 -47.35 15.09
N ARG A 10 -45.47 -48.15 14.21
CA ARG A 10 -44.03 -48.41 14.11
C ARG A 10 -43.30 -47.11 13.69
N ILE A 11 -42.33 -46.70 14.50
CA ILE A 11 -41.38 -45.64 14.15
C ILE A 11 -40.39 -46.22 13.15
N SER A 12 -40.40 -45.68 11.93
CA SER A 12 -39.45 -46.01 10.90
C SER A 12 -38.08 -45.48 11.31
N ALA A 13 -37.06 -46.34 11.20
CA ALA A 13 -35.67 -45.94 11.49
C ALA A 13 -35.24 -44.85 10.55
N ALA A 14 -34.71 -43.74 11.09
CA ALA A 14 -34.11 -42.66 10.35
C ALA A 14 -32.89 -43.18 9.55
N ARG A 15 -32.82 -42.85 8.27
CA ARG A 15 -31.65 -43.13 7.45
C ARG A 15 -30.47 -42.34 7.99
N PRO A 16 -29.22 -42.85 7.97
CA PRO A 16 -28.04 -42.07 8.32
C PRO A 16 -27.92 -40.90 7.35
N VAL A 17 -27.74 -39.70 7.92
CA VAL A 17 -27.44 -38.49 7.15
C VAL A 17 -26.07 -38.71 6.55
N ASP A 18 -26.02 -38.70 5.23
CA ASP A 18 -24.75 -38.72 4.46
C ASP A 18 -24.02 -37.42 4.70
N ASN A 19 -22.94 -37.47 5.48
CA ASN A 19 -22.08 -36.33 5.84
C ASN A 19 -21.06 -35.97 4.74
N SER A 20 -21.27 -36.46 3.51
CA SER A 20 -20.34 -36.23 2.37
C SER A 20 -20.58 -34.92 1.60
N LEU A 21 -21.49 -34.04 2.04
CA LEU A 21 -21.77 -32.79 1.37
C LEU A 21 -21.56 -31.63 2.34
N MET A 22 -20.34 -31.10 2.43
CA MET A 22 -19.96 -29.72 2.72
C MET A 22 -18.44 -29.56 2.79
N THR A 23 -17.76 -29.73 1.67
CA THR A 23 -16.47 -29.09 1.45
C THR A 23 -16.54 -28.22 0.19
N SER A 24 -17.41 -27.23 0.17
CA SER A 24 -17.17 -26.06 -0.64
C SER A 24 -16.17 -25.20 0.12
N SER A 25 -14.90 -25.58 0.13
CA SER A 25 -13.83 -24.67 0.50
C SER A 25 -13.87 -23.54 -0.51
N ASN A 26 -14.31 -22.35 -0.10
CA ASN A 26 -13.99 -21.17 -0.87
C ASN A 26 -12.48 -21.23 -1.14
N PRO A 27 -12.02 -21.11 -2.39
CA PRO A 27 -10.62 -21.22 -2.69
C PRO A 27 -9.88 -20.17 -1.86
N THR A 28 -8.86 -20.59 -1.11
CA THR A 28 -8.04 -19.67 -0.34
C THR A 28 -7.41 -18.65 -1.30
N PRO A 29 -7.36 -17.35 -0.93
CA PRO A 29 -6.70 -16.36 -1.76
C PRO A 29 -5.16 -16.51 -1.77
N PHE A 30 -4.63 -17.38 -0.93
CA PHE A 30 -3.19 -17.56 -0.74
C PHE A 30 -2.63 -18.65 -1.66
N GLU A 31 -1.60 -18.29 -2.41
CA GLU A 31 -0.78 -19.22 -3.20
C GLU A 31 0.56 -19.42 -2.48
N ILE A 32 0.76 -20.63 -1.95
CA ILE A 32 1.99 -20.99 -1.24
C ILE A 32 3.01 -21.45 -2.29
N LEU A 33 4.13 -20.74 -2.39
CA LEU A 33 5.25 -21.09 -3.26
C LEU A 33 6.41 -21.71 -2.47
N ASP A 34 6.51 -21.32 -1.20
CA ASP A 34 7.49 -21.84 -0.23
C ASP A 34 6.79 -22.04 1.11
N PRO A 35 7.05 -23.12 1.87
CA PRO A 35 6.42 -23.40 3.16
C PRO A 35 6.51 -22.25 4.17
N ARG A 36 7.56 -21.40 4.10
CA ARG A 36 7.73 -20.21 4.96
C ARG A 36 6.62 -19.20 4.81
N PHE A 37 5.84 -19.22 3.71
CA PHE A 37 4.69 -18.36 3.54
C PHE A 37 3.49 -18.81 4.39
N GLU A 38 3.38 -20.07 4.74
CA GLU A 38 2.32 -20.59 5.61
C GLU A 38 2.32 -19.91 6.98
N ASP A 39 3.52 -19.57 7.49
CA ASP A 39 3.68 -18.84 8.75
C ASP A 39 3.24 -17.36 8.65
N CYS A 40 3.13 -16.83 7.44
CA CYS A 40 2.74 -15.44 7.20
C CYS A 40 1.23 -15.23 7.10
N VAL A 41 0.46 -16.28 6.82
CA VAL A 41 -0.97 -16.21 6.51
C VAL A 41 -1.80 -17.13 7.42
N ARG A 42 -3.10 -16.96 7.38
CA ARG A 42 -4.07 -17.86 8.04
C ARG A 42 -5.02 -18.41 6.99
N SER A 43 -5.16 -19.73 6.92
CA SER A 43 -6.06 -20.39 5.95
C SER A 43 -7.51 -19.94 6.06
N SER A 44 -7.93 -19.48 7.24
CA SER A 44 -9.28 -18.96 7.50
C SER A 44 -9.44 -17.46 7.14
N ALA A 45 -8.36 -16.73 6.87
CA ALA A 45 -8.45 -15.32 6.53
C ALA A 45 -9.07 -15.14 5.14
N GLN A 46 -9.92 -14.14 5.02
CA GLN A 46 -10.62 -13.77 3.79
C GLN A 46 -10.21 -12.36 3.40
N ILE A 47 -10.28 -12.07 2.10
CA ILE A 47 -10.15 -10.70 1.60
C ILE A 47 -11.48 -10.00 1.81
N GLU A 48 -11.46 -8.93 2.59
CA GLU A 48 -12.61 -8.07 2.85
C GLU A 48 -12.59 -6.89 1.90
N GLN A 49 -13.68 -6.63 1.16
CA GLN A 49 -13.86 -5.39 0.43
C GLN A 49 -14.47 -4.35 1.37
N LEU A 50 -13.69 -3.34 1.74
CA LEU A 50 -14.11 -2.30 2.68
C LEU A 50 -14.82 -1.14 1.99
N TYR A 51 -14.45 -0.85 0.73
CA TYR A 51 -15.05 0.21 -0.07
C TYR A 51 -14.86 -0.09 -1.56
N THR A 52 -15.79 0.40 -2.38
CA THR A 52 -15.67 0.48 -3.85
C THR A 52 -16.26 1.79 -4.34
N GLY A 53 -15.86 2.25 -5.54
CA GLY A 53 -16.32 3.50 -6.14
C GLY A 53 -15.23 4.53 -6.36
N CYS A 54 -13.96 4.12 -6.26
CA CYS A 54 -12.83 4.89 -6.78
C CYS A 54 -12.72 4.73 -8.30
N ARG A 55 -11.91 5.57 -8.92
CA ARG A 55 -11.41 5.38 -10.29
C ARG A 55 -10.01 4.81 -10.30
N TRP A 56 -9.17 5.24 -9.36
CA TRP A 56 -7.86 4.68 -9.09
C TRP A 56 -7.50 4.94 -7.63
N ALA A 57 -7.67 3.91 -6.80
CA ALA A 57 -7.36 3.94 -5.38
C ALA A 57 -5.85 3.81 -5.18
N GLU A 58 -5.23 4.70 -4.38
CA GLU A 58 -3.79 4.80 -4.19
C GLU A 58 -3.40 5.32 -2.80
N GLY A 59 -2.12 5.18 -2.47
CA GLY A 59 -1.44 5.83 -1.37
C GLY A 59 -2.09 5.66 0.01
N PRO A 60 -2.32 4.46 0.49
CA PRO A 60 -2.96 4.26 1.79
C PRO A 60 -2.01 4.61 2.94
N ALA A 61 -2.49 5.42 3.89
CA ALA A 61 -1.79 5.77 5.13
C ALA A 61 -2.67 5.46 6.35
N TYR A 62 -2.14 4.71 7.31
CA TYR A 62 -2.87 4.30 8.50
C TYR A 62 -2.49 5.15 9.71
N PHE A 63 -3.49 5.63 10.45
CA PHE A 63 -3.38 6.40 11.68
C PHE A 63 -3.69 5.52 12.89
N PRO A 64 -2.69 4.98 13.62
CA PRO A 64 -2.93 4.06 14.71
C PRO A 64 -3.76 4.65 15.86
N ALA A 65 -3.45 5.88 16.26
CA ALA A 65 -4.15 6.54 17.36
C ALA A 65 -5.64 6.81 17.07
N GLN A 66 -5.97 7.03 15.79
CA GLN A 66 -7.34 7.27 15.34
C GLN A 66 -8.05 5.99 14.85
N ARG A 67 -7.30 4.88 14.70
CA ARG A 67 -7.78 3.66 14.07
C ARG A 67 -8.47 3.94 12.72
N SER A 68 -7.82 4.73 11.90
CA SER A 68 -8.35 5.15 10.61
C SER A 68 -7.31 5.05 9.50
N LEU A 69 -7.79 4.83 8.29
CA LEU A 69 -7.00 4.81 7.08
C LEU A 69 -7.43 5.97 6.19
N VAL A 70 -6.47 6.67 5.61
CA VAL A 70 -6.71 7.66 4.53
C VAL A 70 -6.07 7.11 3.26
N TRP A 71 -6.74 7.29 2.11
CA TRP A 71 -6.18 6.95 0.80
C TRP A 71 -6.66 7.92 -0.27
N SER A 72 -5.98 7.94 -1.38
CA SER A 72 -6.25 8.78 -2.55
C SER A 72 -7.15 8.05 -3.54
N ASP A 73 -8.09 8.77 -4.13
CA ASP A 73 -8.83 8.41 -5.34
C ASP A 73 -8.45 9.45 -6.39
N ILE A 74 -7.31 9.20 -7.08
CA ILE A 74 -6.57 10.23 -7.83
C ILE A 74 -7.43 10.89 -8.90
N PRO A 75 -8.06 10.16 -9.87
CA PRO A 75 -8.80 10.80 -10.96
C PRO A 75 -10.09 11.49 -10.52
N ASN A 76 -10.62 11.16 -9.33
CA ASN A 76 -11.76 11.84 -8.74
C ASN A 76 -11.34 13.05 -7.88
N GLU A 77 -10.05 13.33 -7.82
CA GLU A 77 -9.46 14.47 -7.10
C GLU A 77 -9.96 14.54 -5.65
N ARG A 78 -9.96 13.38 -4.97
CA ARG A 78 -10.40 13.28 -3.57
C ARG A 78 -9.53 12.32 -2.78
N MET A 79 -9.50 12.55 -1.47
CA MET A 79 -9.02 11.60 -0.48
C MET A 79 -10.20 11.07 0.30
N LEU A 80 -10.17 9.79 0.60
CA LEU A 80 -11.18 9.10 1.39
C LEU A 80 -10.59 8.68 2.73
N ARG A 81 -11.44 8.52 3.75
CA ARG A 81 -11.08 8.01 5.07
C ARG A 81 -11.99 6.88 5.45
N PHE A 82 -11.40 5.76 5.84
CA PHE A 82 -12.07 4.63 6.48
C PHE A 82 -11.87 4.69 7.99
N ASP A 83 -12.95 4.62 8.74
CA ASP A 83 -12.93 4.50 10.20
C ASP A 83 -13.05 3.01 10.57
N GLU A 84 -11.98 2.45 11.13
CA GLU A 84 -11.92 1.02 11.44
C GLU A 84 -12.88 0.63 12.59
N CYS A 85 -13.25 1.57 13.47
CA CYS A 85 -14.13 1.30 14.60
C CYS A 85 -15.60 1.21 14.18
N THR A 86 -16.00 2.00 13.19
CA THR A 86 -17.39 2.09 12.72
C THR A 86 -17.63 1.39 11.39
N GLY A 87 -16.55 1.09 10.63
CA GLY A 87 -16.63 0.57 9.27
C GLY A 87 -17.07 1.59 8.23
N GLN A 88 -17.19 2.87 8.61
CA GLN A 88 -17.70 3.92 7.71
C GLN A 88 -16.58 4.50 6.84
N VAL A 89 -16.95 4.87 5.60
CA VAL A 89 -16.09 5.62 4.69
C VAL A 89 -16.68 6.98 4.41
N GLY A 90 -15.85 8.01 4.46
CA GLY A 90 -16.22 9.38 4.13
C GLY A 90 -15.13 10.09 3.34
N VAL A 91 -15.46 11.24 2.76
CA VAL A 91 -14.47 12.11 2.12
C VAL A 91 -13.62 12.77 3.21
N PHE A 92 -12.30 12.59 3.11
CA PHE A 92 -11.33 13.25 3.97
C PHE A 92 -10.97 14.66 3.47
N ARG A 93 -10.70 14.77 2.14
CA ARG A 93 -10.35 16.04 1.49
C ARG A 93 -10.77 16.04 0.03
N GLN A 94 -11.38 17.15 -0.42
CA GLN A 94 -11.74 17.40 -1.81
C GLN A 94 -11.86 18.93 -2.04
N PRO A 95 -11.17 19.54 -3.03
CA PRO A 95 -10.22 18.89 -3.94
C PRO A 95 -8.95 18.40 -3.22
N SER A 96 -8.33 17.34 -3.74
CA SER A 96 -7.13 16.75 -3.17
C SER A 96 -5.82 17.21 -3.83
N GLY A 97 -5.90 17.95 -4.91
CA GLY A 97 -4.77 18.30 -5.76
C GLY A 97 -4.23 17.09 -6.54
N TYR A 98 -5.09 16.13 -6.85
CA TYR A 98 -4.69 14.83 -7.42
C TYR A 98 -3.64 14.13 -6.54
N SER A 99 -3.94 14.04 -5.23
CA SER A 99 -3.06 13.34 -4.30
C SER A 99 -2.84 11.89 -4.72
N ASN A 100 -1.63 11.38 -4.54
CA ASN A 100 -1.25 9.99 -4.80
C ASN A 100 -0.76 9.35 -3.50
N GLY A 101 0.54 9.15 -3.31
CA GLY A 101 1.13 8.53 -2.14
C GLY A 101 0.95 9.36 -0.87
N ASN A 102 0.73 8.68 0.24
CA ASN A 102 0.59 9.30 1.54
C ASN A 102 1.35 8.51 2.60
N THR A 103 1.76 9.22 3.63
CA THR A 103 2.35 8.63 4.85
C THR A 103 2.00 9.48 6.07
N VAL A 104 2.28 8.95 7.26
CA VAL A 104 2.10 9.67 8.52
C VAL A 104 3.47 10.01 9.08
N ASP A 105 3.66 11.27 9.49
CA ASP A 105 4.89 11.67 10.15
C ASP A 105 4.90 11.29 11.65
N ARG A 106 6.01 11.58 12.32
CA ARG A 106 6.20 11.19 13.72
C ARG A 106 5.31 11.93 14.71
N GLU A 107 4.74 13.06 14.31
CA GLU A 107 3.76 13.81 15.08
C GLU A 107 2.32 13.43 14.73
N GLY A 108 2.13 12.43 13.87
CA GLY A 108 0.80 11.94 13.46
C GLY A 108 0.12 12.81 12.42
N ARG A 109 0.87 13.63 11.66
CA ARG A 109 0.35 14.45 10.57
C ARG A 109 0.46 13.72 9.25
N LEU A 110 -0.50 13.96 8.37
CA LEU A 110 -0.50 13.38 7.03
C LEU A 110 0.46 14.14 6.12
N ILE A 111 1.35 13.41 5.44
CA ILE A 111 2.16 13.89 4.33
C ILE A 111 1.62 13.29 3.05
N SER A 112 1.40 14.11 2.02
CA SER A 112 0.82 13.70 0.75
C SER A 112 1.65 14.20 -0.43
N CYS A 113 1.82 13.35 -1.43
CA CYS A 113 2.29 13.71 -2.75
C CYS A 113 1.10 14.17 -3.60
N GLU A 114 1.17 15.36 -4.20
CA GLU A 114 0.13 15.92 -5.06
C GLU A 114 0.61 16.02 -6.50
N HIS A 115 0.02 15.23 -7.40
CA HIS A 115 0.33 15.25 -8.84
C HIS A 115 -0.07 16.58 -9.48
N GLY A 116 -1.31 17.04 -9.28
CA GLY A 116 -1.79 18.28 -9.85
C GLY A 116 -1.14 19.51 -9.23
N GLY A 117 -0.84 19.45 -7.93
CA GLY A 117 -0.07 20.48 -7.22
C GLY A 117 1.41 20.49 -7.61
N ARG A 118 1.96 19.37 -8.09
CA ARG A 118 3.38 19.13 -8.34
C ARG A 118 4.21 19.45 -7.10
N ARG A 119 3.79 18.88 -5.95
CA ARG A 119 4.34 19.23 -4.64
C ARG A 119 4.13 18.12 -3.62
N VAL A 120 4.91 18.18 -2.54
CA VAL A 120 4.70 17.42 -1.31
C VAL A 120 4.14 18.37 -0.26
N VAL A 121 3.04 17.97 0.38
CA VAL A 121 2.37 18.79 1.39
C VAL A 121 2.21 18.02 2.69
N ARG A 122 2.09 18.76 3.81
CA ARG A 122 1.73 18.23 5.11
C ARG A 122 0.40 18.84 5.56
N THR A 123 -0.53 17.99 5.97
CA THR A 123 -1.77 18.40 6.63
C THR A 123 -1.48 18.56 8.12
N GLU A 124 -1.53 19.77 8.61
CA GLU A 124 -1.30 20.11 10.02
C GLU A 124 -2.49 19.66 10.89
N HIS A 125 -2.32 19.63 12.22
CA HIS A 125 -3.39 19.23 13.14
C HIS A 125 -4.61 20.16 13.11
N ASP A 126 -4.44 21.40 12.67
CA ASP A 126 -5.53 22.38 12.48
C ASP A 126 -6.19 22.29 11.09
N GLY A 127 -5.74 21.34 10.26
CA GLY A 127 -6.26 21.13 8.91
C GLY A 127 -5.61 21.99 7.82
N ARG A 128 -4.70 22.94 8.15
CA ARG A 128 -3.94 23.70 7.14
C ARG A 128 -3.02 22.79 6.35
N LEU A 129 -2.80 23.14 5.08
CA LEU A 129 -1.77 22.52 4.25
C LEU A 129 -0.50 23.37 4.29
N THR A 130 0.61 22.73 4.67
CA THR A 130 1.96 23.27 4.58
C THR A 130 2.66 22.66 3.39
N VAL A 131 3.10 23.47 2.43
CA VAL A 131 3.92 23.00 1.31
C VAL A 131 5.32 22.71 1.83
N LEU A 132 5.78 21.47 1.68
CA LEU A 132 7.10 21.01 2.11
C LEU A 132 8.13 21.09 0.97
N ALA A 133 7.73 20.73 -0.27
CA ALA A 133 8.55 20.83 -1.44
C ALA A 133 7.67 21.03 -2.69
N GLU A 134 8.04 21.96 -3.58
CA GLU A 134 7.38 22.17 -4.88
C GLU A 134 8.37 22.46 -6.00
N ARG A 135 9.61 22.78 -5.65
CA ARG A 135 10.68 23.12 -6.59
C ARG A 135 12.02 22.55 -6.13
N TYR A 136 12.82 22.17 -7.11
CA TYR A 136 14.23 21.84 -6.93
C TYR A 136 15.07 22.65 -7.90
N GLN A 137 16.06 23.35 -7.41
CA GLN A 137 16.92 24.27 -8.21
C GLN A 137 16.12 25.25 -9.09
N GLY A 138 15.04 25.81 -8.54
CA GLY A 138 14.18 26.79 -9.22
C GLY A 138 13.14 26.20 -10.17
N ARG A 139 13.24 24.93 -10.57
CA ARG A 139 12.30 24.22 -11.46
C ARG A 139 11.23 23.50 -10.63
N ARG A 140 10.01 23.45 -11.15
CA ARG A 140 8.93 22.67 -10.49
C ARG A 140 9.29 21.19 -10.47
N LEU A 141 8.86 20.51 -9.40
CA LEU A 141 8.86 19.05 -9.36
C LEU A 141 8.01 18.48 -10.50
N ASN A 142 8.21 17.22 -10.87
CA ASN A 142 7.40 16.57 -11.92
C ASN A 142 5.98 16.31 -11.41
N SER A 143 5.80 15.24 -10.69
CA SER A 143 4.55 14.85 -10.02
C SER A 143 4.87 13.87 -8.89
N PRO A 144 5.23 14.37 -7.69
CA PRO A 144 5.58 13.51 -6.57
C PRO A 144 4.57 12.38 -6.38
N ASN A 145 5.06 11.14 -6.26
CA ASN A 145 4.24 9.94 -6.36
C ASN A 145 4.09 9.21 -5.02
N ASP A 146 5.13 8.58 -4.48
CA ASP A 146 5.06 7.91 -3.15
C ASP A 146 6.04 8.55 -2.17
N VAL A 147 5.78 8.36 -0.87
CA VAL A 147 6.48 9.08 0.20
C VAL A 147 6.61 8.24 1.46
N VAL A 148 7.77 8.31 2.12
CA VAL A 148 8.03 7.72 3.43
C VAL A 148 8.75 8.70 4.34
N VAL A 149 8.58 8.53 5.66
CA VAL A 149 9.29 9.30 6.69
C VAL A 149 10.25 8.38 7.41
N LYS A 150 11.51 8.76 7.45
CA LYS A 150 12.56 8.05 8.19
C LYS A 150 12.50 8.38 9.69
N SER A 151 13.10 7.54 10.54
CA SER A 151 13.13 7.72 12.00
C SER A 151 13.76 9.02 12.47
N ASP A 152 14.64 9.62 11.67
CA ASP A 152 15.25 10.94 11.91
C ASP A 152 14.36 12.12 11.52
N GLY A 153 13.13 11.87 11.03
CA GLY A 153 12.16 12.88 10.59
C GLY A 153 12.32 13.33 9.14
N THR A 154 13.34 12.85 8.43
CA THR A 154 13.51 13.19 7.01
C THR A 154 12.45 12.50 6.15
N ILE A 155 12.03 13.19 5.10
CA ILE A 155 10.97 12.78 4.19
C ILE A 155 11.62 12.38 2.86
N TRP A 156 11.29 11.19 2.38
CA TRP A 156 11.83 10.67 1.14
C TRP A 156 10.67 10.41 0.18
N PHE A 157 10.79 10.87 -1.06
CA PHE A 157 9.73 10.75 -2.05
C PHE A 157 10.25 10.55 -3.46
N THR A 158 9.44 9.92 -4.29
CA THR A 158 9.68 9.70 -5.71
C THR A 158 8.96 10.77 -6.53
N ASP A 159 9.57 11.17 -7.66
CA ASP A 159 9.04 12.25 -8.52
C ASP A 159 9.05 11.85 -10.00
N PRO A 160 8.26 10.84 -10.39
CA PRO A 160 8.05 10.50 -11.81
C PRO A 160 7.18 11.55 -12.49
N ASN A 161 6.96 11.39 -13.79
CA ASN A 161 6.18 12.34 -14.59
C ASN A 161 4.71 11.93 -14.82
N TYR A 162 4.20 10.91 -14.12
CA TYR A 162 2.85 10.35 -14.37
C TYR A 162 1.75 11.41 -14.32
N GLY A 163 1.75 12.27 -13.32
CA GLY A 163 0.72 13.30 -13.11
C GLY A 163 0.79 14.48 -14.07
N ILE A 164 1.82 14.57 -14.93
CA ILE A 164 1.95 15.63 -15.94
C ILE A 164 1.86 15.14 -17.39
N THR A 165 1.74 13.83 -17.60
CA THR A 165 1.63 13.24 -18.97
C THR A 165 0.22 13.37 -19.54
N SER A 166 -0.81 13.39 -18.68
CA SER A 166 -2.22 13.49 -19.08
C SER A 166 -3.05 14.26 -18.04
N ASN A 167 -4.33 14.48 -18.35
CA ASN A 167 -5.30 15.07 -17.40
C ASN A 167 -6.09 14.00 -16.63
N TYR A 168 -5.60 12.76 -16.55
CA TYR A 168 -6.32 11.70 -15.85
C TYR A 168 -5.94 11.63 -14.36
N GLU A 169 -4.65 11.67 -14.07
CA GLU A 169 -4.11 11.59 -12.70
C GLU A 169 -3.47 12.90 -12.23
N GLY A 170 -3.67 13.98 -12.96
CA GLY A 170 -3.08 15.27 -12.67
C GLY A 170 -3.43 16.28 -13.74
N VAL A 171 -2.53 17.21 -14.02
CA VAL A 171 -2.70 18.25 -15.02
C VAL A 171 -1.54 18.19 -16.00
N LYS A 172 -1.86 17.94 -17.29
CA LYS A 172 -0.84 17.86 -18.34
C LYS A 172 0.02 19.12 -18.36
N ALA A 173 1.33 18.93 -18.29
CA ALA A 173 2.32 20.01 -18.28
C ALA A 173 3.66 19.54 -18.86
N GLU A 174 4.53 20.48 -19.18
CA GLU A 174 5.91 20.19 -19.55
C GLU A 174 6.73 19.78 -18.32
N GLN A 175 7.60 18.80 -18.52
CA GLN A 175 8.56 18.39 -17.51
C GLN A 175 9.65 19.44 -17.38
N GLU A 176 9.82 20.01 -16.19
CA GLU A 176 10.86 21.02 -15.92
C GLU A 176 12.16 20.40 -15.38
N GLN A 177 12.06 19.28 -14.62
CA GLN A 177 13.21 18.55 -14.13
C GLN A 177 13.89 17.77 -15.27
N LEU A 178 15.20 17.54 -15.18
CA LEU A 178 15.97 16.87 -16.23
C LEU A 178 15.75 15.34 -16.26
N GLY A 179 15.15 14.77 -15.20
CA GLY A 179 14.85 13.35 -15.07
C GLY A 179 13.74 13.10 -14.08
N CYS A 180 13.49 11.84 -13.80
CA CYS A 180 12.60 11.38 -12.75
C CYS A 180 13.46 11.02 -11.53
N TYR A 181 13.34 11.79 -10.46
CA TYR A 181 14.28 11.74 -9.35
C TYR A 181 13.63 11.13 -8.08
N VAL A 182 14.50 10.68 -7.20
CA VAL A 182 14.16 10.36 -5.82
C VAL A 182 14.80 11.43 -4.93
N TYR A 183 13.99 12.01 -4.04
CA TYR A 183 14.41 13.11 -3.19
C TYR A 183 14.44 12.73 -1.73
N ARG A 184 15.35 13.36 -0.98
CA ARG A 184 15.35 13.45 0.48
C ARG A 184 15.16 14.91 0.88
N LEU A 185 14.18 15.14 1.74
CA LEU A 185 13.87 16.45 2.31
C LEU A 185 14.10 16.41 3.83
N ASP A 186 14.82 17.37 4.34
CA ASP A 186 14.84 17.67 5.77
C ASP A 186 13.80 18.78 6.05
N PRO A 187 12.67 18.45 6.70
CA PRO A 187 11.61 19.43 6.90
C PRO A 187 11.95 20.51 7.94
N ALA A 188 13.00 20.31 8.75
CA ALA A 188 13.44 21.29 9.75
C ALA A 188 14.25 22.42 9.12
N THR A 189 15.03 22.11 8.09
CA THR A 189 15.90 23.07 7.40
C THR A 189 15.38 23.50 6.03
N GLY A 190 14.48 22.70 5.44
CA GLY A 190 14.02 22.86 4.06
C GLY A 190 15.05 22.34 3.03
N ASP A 191 16.11 21.64 3.46
CA ASP A 191 17.13 21.09 2.58
C ASP A 191 16.54 19.93 1.76
N LEU A 192 16.45 20.16 0.44
CA LEU A 192 15.96 19.19 -0.54
C LEU A 192 17.11 18.72 -1.42
N ARG A 193 17.35 17.42 -1.46
CA ARG A 193 18.43 16.80 -2.24
C ARG A 193 17.92 15.66 -3.10
N VAL A 194 18.48 15.55 -4.32
CA VAL A 194 18.36 14.34 -5.13
C VAL A 194 19.25 13.26 -4.51
N VAL A 195 18.73 12.09 -4.27
CA VAL A 195 19.45 10.93 -3.72
C VAL A 195 19.61 9.80 -4.75
N ALA A 196 18.75 9.79 -5.79
CA ALA A 196 18.93 8.96 -6.99
C ALA A 196 18.33 9.67 -8.20
N ASP A 197 19.00 9.59 -9.36
CA ASP A 197 18.69 10.36 -10.57
C ASP A 197 18.65 9.51 -11.86
N ASP A 198 18.78 8.19 -11.71
CA ASP A 198 18.91 7.23 -12.80
C ASP A 198 17.71 6.28 -12.94
N PHE A 199 16.54 6.73 -12.48
CA PHE A 199 15.26 6.03 -12.63
C PHE A 199 14.52 6.47 -13.89
N LYS A 200 13.77 5.54 -14.50
CA LYS A 200 12.83 5.85 -15.59
C LYS A 200 11.48 6.32 -15.06
N GLY A 201 10.92 5.59 -14.11
CA GLY A 201 9.66 5.90 -13.45
C GLY A 201 9.68 5.42 -12.00
N PRO A 202 10.39 6.16 -11.09
CA PRO A 202 10.44 5.79 -9.68
C PRO A 202 9.05 5.88 -9.07
N ASN A 203 8.63 4.81 -8.37
CA ASN A 203 7.28 4.67 -7.83
C ASN A 203 7.32 4.40 -6.32
N GLY A 204 6.82 3.26 -5.84
CA GLY A 204 6.83 2.92 -4.44
C GLY A 204 8.23 2.91 -3.83
N LEU A 205 8.35 3.35 -2.59
CA LEU A 205 9.59 3.27 -1.82
C LEU A 205 9.30 2.89 -0.36
N ALA A 206 10.22 2.13 0.25
CA ALA A 206 10.15 1.81 1.67
C ALA A 206 11.54 1.47 2.23
N PHE A 207 11.75 1.82 3.50
CA PHE A 207 12.92 1.38 4.24
C PHE A 207 12.73 -0.05 4.77
N SER A 208 13.85 -0.78 4.91
CA SER A 208 13.91 -1.96 5.77
C SER A 208 13.58 -1.59 7.22
N PRO A 209 13.17 -2.54 8.08
CA PRO A 209 12.83 -2.24 9.48
C PRO A 209 13.94 -1.58 10.28
N ASP A 210 15.20 -1.81 9.94
CA ASP A 210 16.38 -1.20 10.57
C ASP A 210 16.82 0.11 9.88
N GLU A 211 16.11 0.53 8.83
CA GLU A 211 16.36 1.73 8.02
C GLU A 211 17.74 1.82 7.37
N ARG A 212 18.48 0.71 7.29
CA ARG A 212 19.79 0.65 6.64
C ARG A 212 19.69 0.40 5.15
N THR A 213 18.54 -0.04 4.69
CA THR A 213 18.25 -0.31 3.28
C THR A 213 17.03 0.50 2.84
N LEU A 214 17.12 1.14 1.68
CA LEU A 214 15.99 1.72 0.98
C LEU A 214 15.71 0.89 -0.27
N TYR A 215 14.49 0.43 -0.41
CA TYR A 215 13.99 -0.20 -1.62
C TYR A 215 13.18 0.82 -2.42
N ILE A 216 13.35 0.83 -3.74
CA ILE A 216 12.64 1.74 -4.64
C ILE A 216 12.21 0.95 -5.87
N VAL A 217 10.94 1.04 -6.22
CA VAL A 217 10.38 0.46 -7.44
C VAL A 217 10.63 1.40 -8.61
N ASP A 218 11.04 0.85 -9.76
CA ASP A 218 10.99 1.50 -11.07
C ASP A 218 9.95 0.77 -11.92
N THR A 219 8.75 1.35 -12.04
CA THR A 219 7.64 0.71 -12.77
C THR A 219 7.88 0.68 -14.28
N GLU A 220 8.62 1.65 -14.82
CA GLU A 220 8.94 1.77 -16.24
C GLU A 220 10.15 0.92 -16.68
N GLN A 221 10.91 0.38 -15.74
CA GLN A 221 12.06 -0.46 -16.02
C GLN A 221 11.63 -1.94 -16.14
N ASP A 222 11.69 -2.52 -17.34
CA ASP A 222 11.55 -3.95 -17.64
C ASP A 222 10.34 -4.64 -16.95
N CYS A 223 9.14 -4.06 -17.08
CA CYS A 223 7.90 -4.52 -16.45
C CYS A 223 7.85 -4.37 -14.92
N GLY A 224 8.66 -3.47 -14.37
CA GLY A 224 8.72 -3.19 -12.94
C GLY A 224 9.81 -3.98 -12.23
N THR A 225 10.82 -3.27 -11.81
CA THR A 225 11.91 -3.77 -10.97
C THR A 225 11.91 -3.06 -9.63
N MET A 226 12.45 -3.70 -8.62
CA MET A 226 12.76 -3.06 -7.34
C MET A 226 14.27 -3.02 -7.18
N ARG A 227 14.79 -1.84 -6.93
CA ARG A 227 16.21 -1.60 -6.67
C ARG A 227 16.46 -1.51 -5.17
N ARG A 228 17.64 -1.91 -4.73
CA ARG A 228 18.07 -1.92 -3.33
C ARG A 228 19.28 -1.03 -3.13
N PHE A 229 19.18 -0.11 -2.16
CA PHE A 229 20.22 0.83 -1.81
C PHE A 229 20.60 0.71 -0.35
N SER A 230 21.89 0.79 -0.03
CA SER A 230 22.36 1.02 1.32
C SER A 230 22.24 2.50 1.67
N VAL A 231 21.76 2.80 2.88
CA VAL A 231 21.54 4.15 3.39
C VAL A 231 22.67 4.52 4.34
N GLY A 232 23.45 5.53 3.96
CA GLY A 232 24.52 6.06 4.81
C GLY A 232 24.02 7.00 5.90
N ALA A 233 24.88 7.37 6.83
CA ALA A 233 24.54 8.17 8.00
C ALA A 233 24.06 9.60 7.65
N GLY A 234 24.50 10.16 6.53
CA GLY A 234 24.04 11.47 6.00
C GLY A 234 22.82 11.37 5.08
N GLY A 235 22.31 10.15 4.86
CA GLY A 235 21.21 9.90 3.93
C GLY A 235 21.65 9.74 2.46
N GLU A 236 22.94 9.56 2.21
CA GLU A 236 23.46 9.19 0.90
C GLU A 236 23.10 7.75 0.56
N LEU A 237 22.78 7.48 -0.69
CA LEU A 237 22.50 6.14 -1.21
C LEU A 237 23.72 5.56 -1.90
N SER A 238 23.95 4.25 -1.73
CA SER A 238 24.95 3.47 -2.45
C SER A 238 24.40 2.10 -2.84
N GLY A 239 24.99 1.49 -3.88
CA GLY A 239 24.44 0.27 -4.48
C GLY A 239 23.45 0.62 -5.58
N GLY A 240 22.19 0.21 -5.45
CA GLY A 240 21.16 0.47 -6.45
C GLY A 240 21.06 -0.62 -7.50
N GLU A 241 21.55 -1.81 -7.20
CA GLU A 241 21.36 -2.99 -8.03
C GLU A 241 19.87 -3.40 -8.08
N ILE A 242 19.45 -4.00 -9.20
CA ILE A 242 18.15 -4.65 -9.30
C ILE A 242 18.13 -5.81 -8.28
N PHE A 243 17.21 -5.74 -7.36
CA PHE A 243 17.05 -6.71 -6.28
C PHE A 243 16.02 -7.79 -6.62
N ILE A 244 14.85 -7.37 -7.12
CA ILE A 244 13.80 -8.27 -7.62
C ILE A 244 13.16 -7.65 -8.85
N ALA A 245 12.60 -8.51 -9.72
CA ALA A 245 11.82 -8.12 -10.88
C ALA A 245 10.44 -8.75 -10.83
N CYS A 246 9.44 -8.04 -11.33
CA CYS A 246 8.06 -8.53 -11.37
C CYS A 246 7.91 -9.60 -12.46
N ASP A 247 7.38 -10.77 -12.09
CA ASP A 247 7.11 -11.86 -13.02
C ASP A 247 5.67 -11.80 -13.59
N THR A 248 4.80 -11.01 -12.98
CA THR A 248 3.37 -10.91 -13.34
C THR A 248 2.82 -9.50 -13.12
N GLY A 249 2.65 -8.73 -14.17
CA GLY A 249 2.14 -7.36 -14.07
C GLY A 249 3.24 -6.34 -13.80
N PHE A 250 3.05 -5.46 -12.83
CA PHE A 250 4.00 -4.40 -12.48
C PHE A 250 4.08 -4.27 -10.96
N TYR A 251 5.27 -4.00 -10.44
CA TYR A 251 5.41 -3.46 -9.09
C TYR A 251 5.04 -1.98 -9.10
N ASP A 252 4.36 -1.56 -8.01
CA ASP A 252 3.89 -0.20 -7.78
C ASP A 252 4.19 0.16 -6.32
N GLY A 253 3.21 0.16 -5.41
CA GLY A 253 3.43 0.36 -3.99
C GLY A 253 3.75 -0.94 -3.22
N PHE A 254 4.49 -0.82 -2.13
CA PHE A 254 4.86 -1.94 -1.27
C PHE A 254 5.19 -1.51 0.15
N ARG A 255 5.24 -2.47 1.09
CA ARG A 255 5.70 -2.24 2.48
C ARG A 255 6.50 -3.44 2.98
N CYS A 256 7.36 -3.20 3.98
CA CYS A 256 8.05 -4.26 4.71
C CYS A 256 7.25 -4.67 5.95
N ASP A 257 7.38 -5.93 6.37
CA ASP A 257 6.97 -6.38 7.69
C ASP A 257 8.14 -6.35 8.69
N ASP A 258 7.87 -6.64 9.98
CA ASP A 258 8.88 -6.60 11.05
C ASP A 258 10.06 -7.56 10.84
N ALA A 259 9.88 -8.63 10.06
CA ALA A 259 10.95 -9.57 9.71
C ALA A 259 11.69 -9.16 8.42
N GLY A 260 11.36 -8.00 7.83
CA GLY A 260 11.98 -7.48 6.62
C GLY A 260 11.48 -8.14 5.33
N ARG A 261 10.39 -8.96 5.38
CA ARG A 261 9.76 -9.45 4.16
C ARG A 261 9.10 -8.30 3.44
N ILE A 262 9.16 -8.32 2.12
CA ILE A 262 8.60 -7.28 1.25
C ILE A 262 7.26 -7.77 0.72
N TRP A 263 6.21 -7.01 1.01
CA TRP A 263 4.86 -7.20 0.49
C TRP A 263 4.61 -6.15 -0.57
N THR A 264 4.52 -6.56 -1.84
CA THR A 264 4.46 -5.65 -2.99
C THR A 264 3.28 -5.96 -3.90
N SER A 265 2.69 -4.91 -4.46
CA SER A 265 1.74 -5.04 -5.56
C SER A 265 2.37 -5.77 -6.74
N ALA A 266 1.62 -6.63 -7.42
CA ALA A 266 2.07 -7.35 -8.62
C ALA A 266 0.84 -7.69 -9.49
N GLY A 267 0.37 -6.72 -10.26
CA GLY A 267 -0.85 -6.89 -11.05
C GLY A 267 -2.06 -7.22 -10.18
N ARG A 268 -2.71 -8.36 -10.39
CA ARG A 268 -3.86 -8.82 -9.57
C ARG A 268 -3.43 -9.71 -8.40
N ALA A 269 -2.28 -9.43 -7.83
CA ALA A 269 -1.76 -10.14 -6.67
C ALA A 269 -0.90 -9.22 -5.79
N ILE A 270 -0.63 -9.68 -4.57
CA ILE A 270 0.43 -9.16 -3.72
C ILE A 270 1.47 -10.26 -3.62
N HIS A 271 2.71 -9.94 -3.92
CA HIS A 271 3.85 -10.83 -3.75
C HIS A 271 4.47 -10.64 -2.37
N CYS A 272 4.86 -11.73 -1.73
CA CYS A 272 5.65 -11.73 -0.50
C CYS A 272 7.04 -12.26 -0.79
N HIS A 273 8.05 -11.39 -0.65
CA HIS A 273 9.45 -11.76 -0.80
C HIS A 273 10.17 -11.78 0.54
N LEU A 274 11.10 -12.69 0.69
CA LEU A 274 12.04 -12.69 1.80
C LEU A 274 13.08 -11.55 1.65
N PRO A 275 13.82 -11.21 2.73
CA PRO A 275 14.89 -10.20 2.66
C PRO A 275 16.02 -10.52 1.67
N ASP A 276 16.15 -11.77 1.23
CA ASP A 276 17.08 -12.20 0.18
C ASP A 276 16.53 -12.07 -1.25
N GLY A 277 15.24 -11.65 -1.39
CA GLY A 277 14.55 -11.50 -2.66
C GLY A 277 13.73 -12.72 -3.10
N SER A 278 13.83 -13.85 -2.41
CA SER A 278 13.07 -15.06 -2.75
C SER A 278 11.55 -14.83 -2.65
N LEU A 279 10.80 -15.08 -3.72
CA LEU A 279 9.35 -15.05 -3.72
C LEU A 279 8.81 -16.30 -3.02
N ILE A 280 8.10 -16.12 -1.89
CA ILE A 280 7.61 -17.23 -1.07
C ILE A 280 6.11 -17.48 -1.20
N GLY A 281 5.35 -16.48 -1.66
CA GLY A 281 3.91 -16.65 -1.83
C GLY A 281 3.24 -15.43 -2.42
N ARG A 282 1.95 -15.62 -2.76
CA ARG A 282 1.10 -14.57 -3.33
C ARG A 282 -0.26 -14.52 -2.67
N ILE A 283 -0.83 -13.32 -2.57
CA ILE A 283 -2.25 -13.12 -2.25
C ILE A 283 -2.94 -12.73 -3.53
N LYS A 284 -3.84 -13.57 -4.03
CA LYS A 284 -4.64 -13.29 -5.25
C LYS A 284 -5.71 -12.27 -4.93
N MET A 285 -5.82 -11.23 -5.75
CA MET A 285 -6.73 -10.11 -5.55
C MET A 285 -7.80 -10.03 -6.65
N PRO A 286 -9.01 -9.56 -6.31
CA PRO A 286 -10.08 -9.39 -7.29
C PRO A 286 -9.77 -8.32 -8.35
N GLU A 287 -8.98 -7.30 -7.99
CA GLU A 287 -8.61 -6.17 -8.83
C GLU A 287 -7.09 -6.00 -8.91
N ARG A 288 -6.62 -5.15 -9.84
CA ARG A 288 -5.21 -4.77 -9.91
C ARG A 288 -4.84 -3.95 -8.66
N VAL A 289 -3.83 -4.40 -7.97
CA VAL A 289 -3.28 -3.74 -6.77
C VAL A 289 -2.37 -2.60 -7.19
N SER A 290 -2.55 -1.44 -6.58
CA SER A 290 -1.69 -0.28 -6.71
C SER A 290 -0.75 -0.16 -5.51
N ASN A 291 -1.29 -0.10 -4.29
CA ASN A 291 -0.51 0.15 -3.09
C ASN A 291 -1.10 -0.55 -1.86
N LEU A 292 -0.35 -0.60 -0.78
CA LEU A 292 -0.77 -1.28 0.44
C LEU A 292 -0.10 -0.69 1.70
N VAL A 293 -0.73 -0.89 2.85
CA VAL A 293 -0.17 -0.47 4.15
C VAL A 293 -0.61 -1.43 5.25
N PHE A 294 0.29 -1.71 6.17
CA PHE A 294 -0.06 -2.41 7.41
C PHE A 294 -0.74 -1.48 8.40
N GLY A 295 -1.81 -1.97 9.02
CA GLY A 295 -2.56 -1.23 10.04
C GLY A 295 -3.26 -2.16 11.02
N GLY A 296 -4.25 -1.63 11.74
CA GLY A 296 -4.89 -2.31 12.85
C GLY A 296 -4.08 -2.27 14.14
N PRO A 297 -4.69 -2.65 15.28
CA PRO A 297 -4.05 -2.54 16.61
C PRO A 297 -2.74 -3.32 16.77
N LYS A 298 -2.56 -4.40 15.99
CA LYS A 298 -1.35 -5.23 15.99
C LYS A 298 -0.50 -5.02 14.74
N ARG A 299 -0.87 -4.08 13.86
CA ARG A 299 -0.20 -3.88 12.55
C ARG A 299 -0.17 -5.13 11.67
N ASN A 300 -1.13 -6.03 11.85
CA ASN A 300 -1.25 -7.29 11.10
C ASN A 300 -2.46 -7.33 10.16
N ARG A 301 -3.15 -6.20 9.99
CA ARG A 301 -4.18 -6.02 8.98
C ARG A 301 -3.57 -5.29 7.80
N LEU A 302 -3.44 -5.97 6.67
CA LEU A 302 -2.95 -5.38 5.44
C LEU A 302 -4.13 -4.71 4.73
N PHE A 303 -4.09 -3.38 4.60
CA PHE A 303 -5.02 -2.60 3.78
C PHE A 303 -4.44 -2.45 2.39
N ILE A 304 -5.29 -2.59 1.37
CA ILE A 304 -4.86 -2.77 -0.02
C ILE A 304 -5.71 -1.86 -0.91
N CYS A 305 -5.08 -0.89 -1.55
CA CYS A 305 -5.68 -0.13 -2.63
C CYS A 305 -5.58 -0.93 -3.93
N ALA A 306 -6.71 -1.08 -4.62
CA ALA A 306 -6.76 -1.79 -5.89
C ALA A 306 -7.80 -1.15 -6.79
N THR A 307 -7.42 -0.73 -7.97
CA THR A 307 -8.20 -0.03 -9.01
C THR A 307 -9.38 0.80 -8.47
N THR A 308 -10.52 0.16 -8.21
CA THR A 308 -11.75 0.87 -7.79
C THR A 308 -12.06 0.73 -6.30
N SER A 309 -11.28 -0.04 -5.55
CA SER A 309 -11.68 -0.51 -4.22
C SER A 309 -10.56 -0.44 -3.18
N LEU A 310 -10.97 -0.36 -1.92
CA LEU A 310 -10.13 -0.63 -0.75
C LEU A 310 -10.48 -2.01 -0.22
N TYR A 311 -9.47 -2.86 -0.06
CA TYR A 311 -9.57 -4.18 0.55
C TYR A 311 -8.77 -4.26 1.85
N ALA A 312 -9.01 -5.32 2.63
CA ALA A 312 -8.16 -5.69 3.75
C ALA A 312 -8.08 -7.20 3.91
N VAL A 313 -6.97 -7.67 4.49
CA VAL A 313 -6.78 -9.06 4.90
C VAL A 313 -6.00 -9.11 6.21
N LEU A 314 -6.36 -10.02 7.10
CA LEU A 314 -5.58 -10.28 8.32
C LEU A 314 -4.46 -11.27 8.03
N LEU A 315 -3.24 -10.91 8.42
CA LEU A 315 -2.06 -11.74 8.30
C LEU A 315 -1.62 -12.29 9.65
N ALA A 316 -0.73 -13.26 9.64
CA ALA A 316 -0.09 -13.82 10.83
C ALA A 316 1.20 -13.07 11.22
N VAL A 317 1.57 -12.05 10.48
CA VAL A 317 2.77 -11.24 10.64
C VAL A 317 2.40 -9.78 10.85
N ASP A 318 3.26 -9.03 11.52
CA ASP A 318 3.08 -7.60 11.81
C ASP A 318 3.90 -6.75 10.84
N GLY A 319 3.34 -5.66 10.37
CA GLY A 319 4.06 -4.68 9.54
C GLY A 319 5.19 -4.02 10.31
N ALA A 320 6.25 -3.61 9.62
CA ALA A 320 7.34 -2.86 10.21
C ALA A 320 6.83 -1.58 10.90
N LYS A 321 7.47 -1.17 11.98
CA LYS A 321 7.20 0.12 12.60
C LYS A 321 7.69 1.23 11.69
N THR A 322 6.82 2.14 11.37
CA THR A 322 7.15 3.33 10.58
C THR A 322 7.36 4.58 11.44
N PHE A 323 7.14 4.45 12.76
CA PHE A 323 7.31 5.52 13.75
C PHE A 323 7.43 4.95 15.18
#